data_d5b1635f7e994f26fddad7a292cf1616
#
_entry.id   d5b1635f7e994f26fddad7a292cf1616
#
_cell.length_a   1.000
_cell.length_b   1.000
_cell.length_c   1.000
_cell.angle_alpha   90.00
_cell.angle_beta   90.00
_cell.angle_gamma   90.00
#
_symmetry.space_group_name_H-M   'P 1'
#
loop_
_entity.id
_entity.type
_entity.pdbx_description
1 polymer ?
#
loop_
_entity_poly.entity_id
_entity_poly.type
_entity_poly.pdbx_seq_one_letter_code
_entity_poly.pdbx_strand_id
1 'polypeptide(L)'
;RPATGLSVDDDLNAKSGFYTNTEFTPFIDLDGNSSGARLYTDLRGYYGFGESKNTVLAGRLQLGSVIGPELEDTQPEFLFYSGGAGSVRGQPYQSLTVDLGDGDETGGRSFLGLSGEIRQDFGANWGVVAFADAGFISADSAPGGDGEWHSGAGLGVRYNTPIGPLRVDVAAPTSGDTGEGVQLYIGIGQAF
;
A
#
# COMPACT_ATOMS: atom_id res chain seq x y z
N ARG A 1 14.15 2.31 -14.45
CA ARG A 1 14.81 1.50 -13.40
C ARG A 1 14.35 2.06 -12.05
N PRO A 2 14.02 1.23 -11.07
CA PRO A 2 13.71 1.70 -9.73
C PRO A 2 14.92 2.42 -9.12
N ALA A 3 14.68 3.55 -8.47
CA ALA A 3 15.66 4.22 -7.62
C ALA A 3 15.30 3.90 -6.17
N THR A 4 16.10 3.05 -5.53
CA THR A 4 15.87 2.60 -4.16
C THR A 4 16.87 3.25 -3.22
N GLY A 5 16.38 3.92 -2.18
CA GLY A 5 17.15 4.39 -1.05
C GLY A 5 16.78 3.61 0.20
N LEU A 6 17.74 2.98 0.85
CA LEU A 6 17.54 2.16 2.04
C LEU A 6 18.43 2.67 3.18
N SER A 7 17.82 2.99 4.32
CA SER A 7 18.51 3.35 5.57
C SER A 7 17.73 2.81 6.76
N VAL A 8 17.44 1.51 6.74
CA VAL A 8 16.76 0.80 7.84
C VAL A 8 17.74 -0.10 8.56
N ASP A 9 17.44 -0.42 9.81
CA ASP A 9 18.26 -1.29 10.66
C ASP A 9 18.06 -2.80 10.36
N ASP A 10 16.92 -3.19 9.79
CA ASP A 10 16.60 -4.58 9.39
C ASP A 10 15.57 -4.57 8.26
N ASP A 11 15.77 -5.37 7.21
CA ASP A 11 14.91 -5.37 6.01
C ASP A 11 13.58 -6.08 6.24
N LEU A 12 13.50 -7.02 7.19
CA LEU A 12 12.30 -7.82 7.46
C LEU A 12 11.54 -7.36 8.71
N ASN A 13 12.22 -6.65 9.62
CA ASN A 13 11.67 -6.17 10.88
C ASN A 13 12.24 -4.81 11.27
N ALA A 14 12.11 -3.83 10.37
CA ALA A 14 12.64 -2.50 10.58
C ALA A 14 12.06 -1.83 11.83
N LYS A 15 12.94 -1.36 12.70
CA LYS A 15 12.63 -0.63 13.94
C LYS A 15 13.03 0.83 13.90
N SER A 16 13.93 1.20 12.99
CA SER A 16 14.38 2.57 12.79
C SER A 16 14.86 2.79 11.37
N GLY A 17 14.67 4.01 10.87
CA GLY A 17 15.17 4.42 9.57
C GLY A 17 14.07 4.73 8.57
N PHE A 18 14.46 4.79 7.31
CA PHE A 18 13.53 5.03 6.22
C PHE A 18 13.87 4.18 5.01
N TYR A 19 12.85 3.95 4.19
CA TYR A 19 12.95 3.29 2.90
C TYR A 19 12.26 4.16 1.85
N THR A 20 12.82 4.23 0.67
CA THR A 20 12.19 4.85 -0.50
C THR A 20 12.44 3.98 -1.72
N ASN A 21 11.40 3.76 -2.51
CA ASN A 21 11.49 3.12 -3.81
C ASN A 21 10.67 3.95 -4.79
N THR A 22 11.28 4.35 -5.91
CA THR A 22 10.60 5.06 -6.98
C THR A 22 10.81 4.32 -8.29
N GLU A 23 9.71 4.00 -8.94
CA GLU A 23 9.67 3.29 -10.22
C GLU A 23 9.14 4.23 -11.30
N PHE A 24 9.87 4.33 -12.39
CA PHE A 24 9.46 5.06 -13.58
C PHE A 24 9.41 4.08 -14.76
N THR A 25 8.22 3.90 -15.34
CA THR A 25 7.97 2.97 -16.43
C THR A 25 7.37 3.73 -17.61
N PRO A 26 8.18 4.16 -18.59
CA PRO A 26 7.65 4.68 -19.85
C PRO A 26 7.04 3.53 -20.65
N PHE A 27 5.94 3.80 -21.33
CA PHE A 27 5.31 2.87 -22.25
C PHE A 27 4.94 3.59 -23.56
N ILE A 28 5.04 2.87 -24.65
CA ILE A 28 4.78 3.38 -26.01
C ILE A 28 3.85 2.41 -26.69
N ASP A 29 2.72 2.91 -27.13
CA ASP A 29 1.84 2.20 -28.03
C ASP A 29 2.24 2.49 -29.48
N LEU A 30 2.44 1.43 -30.25
CA LEU A 30 2.86 1.54 -31.66
C LEU A 30 1.71 2.05 -32.57
N ASP A 31 0.48 1.96 -32.11
CA ASP A 31 -0.72 2.48 -32.78
C ASP A 31 -1.01 3.95 -32.44
N GLY A 32 -0.24 4.54 -31.50
CA GLY A 32 -0.03 5.98 -31.35
C GLY A 32 -0.90 6.72 -30.32
N ASN A 33 -1.91 6.09 -29.72
CA ASN A 33 -2.86 6.79 -28.82
C ASN A 33 -2.61 6.59 -27.32
N SER A 34 -1.86 5.56 -26.93
CA SER A 34 -1.71 5.14 -25.52
C SER A 34 -0.29 5.24 -25.00
N SER A 35 0.51 6.20 -25.50
CA SER A 35 1.89 6.39 -25.03
C SER A 35 1.94 7.28 -23.80
N GLY A 36 2.75 6.89 -22.81
CA GLY A 36 2.84 7.63 -21.57
C GLY A 36 3.93 7.14 -20.63
N ALA A 37 3.77 7.47 -19.35
CA ALA A 37 4.66 7.01 -18.30
C ALA A 37 3.90 6.74 -17.00
N ARG A 38 4.23 5.64 -16.35
CA ARG A 38 3.79 5.30 -15.01
C ARG A 38 4.88 5.64 -14.00
N LEU A 39 4.54 6.45 -13.03
CA LEU A 39 5.38 6.77 -11.87
C LEU A 39 4.75 6.15 -10.62
N TYR A 40 5.56 5.45 -9.84
CA TYR A 40 5.15 4.92 -8.54
C TYR A 40 6.24 5.17 -7.51
N THR A 41 5.84 5.64 -6.33
CA THR A 41 6.76 5.87 -5.21
C THR A 41 6.21 5.24 -3.93
N ASP A 42 7.06 4.49 -3.22
CA ASP A 42 6.79 3.88 -1.91
C ASP A 42 7.80 4.46 -0.89
N LEU A 43 7.28 5.21 0.06
CA LEU A 43 8.05 5.80 1.16
C LEU A 43 7.64 5.16 2.47
N ARG A 44 8.61 4.73 3.27
CA ARG A 44 8.38 4.11 4.58
C ARG A 44 9.28 4.75 5.62
N GLY A 45 8.74 4.93 6.82
CA GLY A 45 9.48 5.46 7.95
C GLY A 45 9.20 4.66 9.22
N TYR A 46 10.24 4.47 10.03
CA TYR A 46 10.20 3.67 11.24
C TYR A 46 10.85 4.41 12.40
N TYR A 47 10.19 4.41 13.55
CA TYR A 47 10.70 5.00 14.75
C TYR A 47 10.49 4.09 15.97
N GLY A 48 11.56 3.51 16.48
CA GLY A 48 11.56 2.67 17.67
C GLY A 48 11.78 3.49 18.93
N PHE A 49 10.94 3.28 19.92
CA PHE A 49 10.99 3.97 21.21
C PHE A 49 11.83 3.21 22.22
N GLY A 50 12.65 3.98 22.99
CA GLY A 50 13.51 3.46 24.04
C GLY A 50 14.76 2.71 23.51
N GLU A 51 15.62 2.27 24.43
CA GLU A 51 16.87 1.59 24.08
C GLU A 51 16.64 0.23 23.42
N SER A 52 15.65 -0.52 23.85
CA SER A 52 15.30 -1.85 23.30
C SER A 52 14.42 -1.80 22.07
N LYS A 53 13.90 -0.62 21.70
CA LYS A 53 13.00 -0.43 20.56
C LYS A 53 11.87 -1.47 20.49
N ASN A 54 11.28 -1.79 21.64
CA ASN A 54 10.19 -2.77 21.71
C ASN A 54 8.87 -2.21 21.19
N THR A 55 8.74 -0.89 21.19
CA THR A 55 7.60 -0.18 20.59
C THR A 55 8.09 0.53 19.33
N VAL A 56 7.46 0.29 18.21
CA VAL A 56 7.80 0.91 16.91
C VAL A 56 6.56 1.57 16.33
N LEU A 57 6.70 2.84 15.94
CA LEU A 57 5.77 3.51 15.05
C LEU A 57 6.29 3.37 13.63
N ALA A 58 5.47 2.81 12.75
CA ALA A 58 5.77 2.67 11.33
C ALA A 58 4.73 3.38 10.49
N GLY A 59 5.18 4.04 9.42
CA GLY A 59 4.32 4.73 8.47
C GLY A 59 4.75 4.44 7.04
N ARG A 60 3.77 4.38 6.12
CA ARG A 60 3.98 4.20 4.69
C ARG A 60 3.14 5.19 3.91
N LEU A 61 3.75 5.78 2.88
CA LEU A 61 3.09 6.60 1.87
C LEU A 61 3.40 6.01 0.49
N GLN A 62 2.34 5.70 -0.26
CA GLN A 62 2.42 5.25 -1.64
C GLN A 62 1.80 6.31 -2.54
N LEU A 63 2.48 6.65 -3.62
CA LEU A 63 2.04 7.62 -4.61
C LEU A 63 2.15 6.99 -6.00
N GLY A 64 1.09 7.07 -6.78
CA GLY A 64 1.03 6.59 -8.14
C GLY A 64 0.48 7.65 -9.09
N SER A 65 1.04 7.72 -10.31
CA SER A 65 0.55 8.59 -11.38
C SER A 65 0.81 7.97 -12.74
N VAL A 66 -0.19 7.97 -13.62
CA VAL A 66 -0.06 7.68 -15.04
C VAL A 66 -0.23 8.98 -15.81
N ILE A 67 0.79 9.34 -16.58
CA ILE A 67 0.86 10.58 -17.35
C ILE A 67 0.84 10.24 -18.85
N GLY A 68 0.05 10.94 -19.63
CA GLY A 68 -0.06 10.80 -21.07
C GLY A 68 -1.49 10.51 -21.48
N PRO A 69 -1.88 9.24 -21.69
CA PRO A 69 -3.20 8.90 -22.24
C PRO A 69 -4.33 9.20 -21.24
N GLU A 70 -5.54 9.34 -21.75
CA GLU A 70 -6.76 9.38 -20.95
C GLU A 70 -7.01 8.00 -20.32
N LEU A 71 -7.94 7.94 -19.34
CA LEU A 71 -8.22 6.71 -18.60
C LEU A 71 -8.64 5.56 -19.54
N GLU A 72 -9.55 5.84 -20.46
CA GLU A 72 -10.10 4.86 -21.41
C GLU A 72 -9.06 4.33 -22.41
N ASP A 73 -8.03 5.15 -22.72
CA ASP A 73 -6.94 4.80 -23.62
C ASP A 73 -5.76 4.13 -22.88
N THR A 74 -5.78 4.09 -21.54
CA THR A 74 -4.71 3.50 -20.75
C THR A 74 -4.90 2.00 -20.58
N GLN A 75 -3.88 1.21 -20.92
CA GLN A 75 -3.92 -0.23 -20.71
C GLN A 75 -4.05 -0.55 -19.20
N PRO A 76 -4.92 -1.50 -18.79
CA PRO A 76 -5.21 -1.81 -17.39
C PRO A 76 -3.98 -2.17 -16.54
N GLU A 77 -2.92 -2.71 -17.16
CA GLU A 77 -1.67 -3.07 -16.50
C GLU A 77 -0.86 -1.88 -16.00
N PHE A 78 -1.06 -0.68 -16.55
CA PHE A 78 -0.42 0.56 -16.08
C PHE A 78 -1.24 1.30 -15.04
N LEU A 79 -2.52 0.98 -14.90
CA LEU A 79 -3.42 1.60 -13.92
C LEU A 79 -3.12 1.14 -12.49
N PHE A 80 -3.64 1.89 -11.55
CA PHE A 80 -3.53 1.61 -10.13
C PHE A 80 -4.84 1.08 -9.57
N TYR A 81 -4.73 0.09 -8.70
CA TYR A 81 -5.83 -0.50 -7.95
C TYR A 81 -5.52 -0.43 -6.45
N SER A 82 -6.54 -0.35 -5.61
CA SER A 82 -6.40 -0.36 -4.16
C SER A 82 -7.26 -1.44 -3.52
N GLY A 83 -6.84 -1.91 -2.36
CA GLY A 83 -7.44 -3.01 -1.59
C GLY A 83 -6.51 -4.21 -1.47
N GLY A 84 -6.63 -4.91 -0.36
CA GLY A 84 -5.82 -6.08 -0.02
C GLY A 84 -4.50 -5.77 0.71
N ALA A 85 -3.69 -6.78 0.89
CA ALA A 85 -2.48 -6.73 1.73
C ALA A 85 -1.41 -5.73 1.28
N GLY A 86 -1.40 -5.36 0.00
CA GLY A 86 -0.39 -4.46 -0.59
C GLY A 86 -0.68 -2.97 -0.42
N SER A 87 -1.93 -2.60 -0.16
CA SER A 87 -2.39 -1.22 -0.06
C SER A 87 -3.28 -0.98 1.17
N VAL A 88 -4.52 -1.48 1.17
CA VAL A 88 -5.50 -1.27 2.26
C VAL A 88 -5.98 -2.62 2.79
N ARG A 89 -5.43 -3.04 3.93
CA ARG A 89 -5.88 -4.24 4.64
C ARG A 89 -7.29 -4.03 5.20
N GLY A 90 -8.11 -5.06 5.15
CA GLY A 90 -9.53 -5.00 5.50
C GLY A 90 -10.44 -4.82 4.29
N GLN A 91 -9.92 -4.28 3.19
CA GLN A 91 -10.62 -4.20 1.92
C GLN A 91 -10.28 -5.41 1.03
N PRO A 92 -11.21 -5.92 0.20
CA PRO A 92 -10.92 -6.97 -0.78
C PRO A 92 -9.81 -6.56 -1.75
N TYR A 93 -9.15 -7.55 -2.33
CA TYR A 93 -8.06 -7.33 -3.29
C TYR A 93 -8.56 -6.55 -4.51
N GLN A 94 -7.90 -5.42 -4.83
CA GLN A 94 -8.21 -4.55 -5.97
C GLN A 94 -9.67 -4.08 -6.03
N SER A 95 -10.31 -3.89 -4.87
CA SER A 95 -11.73 -3.56 -4.78
C SER A 95 -12.07 -2.09 -5.01
N LEU A 96 -11.10 -1.19 -4.93
CA LEU A 96 -11.31 0.21 -5.26
C LEU A 96 -10.94 0.45 -6.72
N THR A 97 -11.91 0.88 -7.49
CA THR A 97 -11.87 1.06 -8.94
C THR A 97 -12.50 2.39 -9.33
N VAL A 98 -12.34 2.81 -10.57
CA VAL A 98 -13.04 3.94 -11.18
C VAL A 98 -14.16 3.38 -12.03
N ASP A 99 -15.39 3.87 -11.82
CA ASP A 99 -16.57 3.54 -12.61
C ASP A 99 -16.51 4.30 -13.96
N LEU A 100 -16.53 3.56 -15.04
CA LEU A 100 -16.59 4.10 -16.43
C LEU A 100 -18.03 4.29 -16.93
N GLY A 101 -19.03 3.92 -16.12
CA GLY A 101 -20.44 3.85 -16.50
C GLY A 101 -20.83 2.49 -17.06
N ASP A 102 -22.15 2.26 -17.19
CA ASP A 102 -22.75 1.00 -17.69
C ASP A 102 -22.34 -0.26 -16.90
N GLY A 103 -21.70 -0.10 -15.71
CA GLY A 103 -21.23 -1.19 -14.87
C GLY A 103 -19.82 -1.69 -15.19
N ASP A 104 -19.10 -0.99 -16.04
CA ASP A 104 -17.69 -1.25 -16.34
C ASP A 104 -16.80 -0.50 -15.33
N GLU A 105 -15.83 -1.21 -14.75
CA GLU A 105 -14.89 -0.71 -13.77
C GLU A 105 -13.44 -0.92 -14.21
N THR A 106 -12.57 0.05 -13.89
CA THR A 106 -11.14 -0.04 -14.17
C THR A 106 -10.31 0.54 -13.02
N GLY A 107 -8.97 0.40 -13.10
CA GLY A 107 -8.07 1.08 -12.19
C GLY A 107 -8.01 2.59 -12.41
N GLY A 108 -7.43 3.33 -11.48
CA GLY A 108 -7.24 4.77 -11.60
C GLY A 108 -5.89 5.15 -12.22
N ARG A 109 -5.82 6.34 -12.79
CA ARG A 109 -4.55 6.95 -13.26
C ARG A 109 -3.73 7.52 -12.12
N SER A 110 -4.33 7.84 -10.98
CA SER A 110 -3.61 8.22 -9.78
C SER A 110 -3.97 7.35 -8.58
N PHE A 111 -3.01 7.23 -7.68
CA PHE A 111 -3.12 6.43 -6.47
C PHE A 111 -2.43 7.12 -5.30
N LEU A 112 -3.10 7.16 -4.15
CA LEU A 112 -2.54 7.54 -2.87
C LEU A 112 -2.84 6.43 -1.86
N GLY A 113 -1.80 5.85 -1.28
CA GLY A 113 -1.89 4.87 -0.20
C GLY A 113 -1.25 5.41 1.07
N LEU A 114 -1.94 5.27 2.19
CA LEU A 114 -1.47 5.65 3.52
C LEU A 114 -1.60 4.44 4.44
N SER A 115 -0.53 4.13 5.19
CA SER A 115 -0.58 3.09 6.22
C SER A 115 0.14 3.55 7.47
N GLY A 116 -0.41 3.23 8.62
CA GLY A 116 0.17 3.48 9.92
C GLY A 116 0.09 2.24 10.82
N GLU A 117 1.20 1.92 11.51
CA GLU A 117 1.26 0.80 12.45
C GLU A 117 1.90 1.22 13.76
N ILE A 118 1.34 0.71 14.85
CA ILE A 118 1.99 0.66 16.16
C ILE A 118 2.31 -0.81 16.44
N ARG A 119 3.59 -1.12 16.52
CA ARG A 119 4.11 -2.47 16.78
C ARG A 119 4.64 -2.51 18.21
N GLN A 120 4.30 -3.58 18.95
CA GLN A 120 4.76 -3.78 20.32
C GLN A 120 5.29 -5.20 20.48
N ASP A 121 6.59 -5.32 20.77
CA ASP A 121 7.24 -6.60 21.09
C ASP A 121 7.11 -6.93 22.58
N PHE A 122 6.85 -8.22 22.88
CA PHE A 122 6.78 -8.79 24.22
C PHE A 122 7.78 -9.94 24.37
N GLY A 123 8.77 -9.73 25.20
CA GLY A 123 9.86 -10.71 25.36
C GLY A 123 10.67 -10.88 24.07
N ALA A 124 11.16 -12.09 23.83
CA ALA A 124 12.04 -12.35 22.70
C ALA A 124 11.30 -12.67 21.39
N ASN A 125 10.12 -13.27 21.45
CA ASN A 125 9.53 -13.92 20.29
C ASN A 125 8.16 -13.40 19.87
N TRP A 126 7.41 -12.75 20.75
CA TRP A 126 6.04 -12.33 20.47
C TRP A 126 5.92 -10.84 20.29
N GLY A 127 5.06 -10.44 19.38
CA GLY A 127 4.66 -9.05 19.19
C GLY A 127 3.20 -8.94 18.78
N VAL A 128 2.65 -7.77 18.96
CA VAL A 128 1.33 -7.38 18.46
C VAL A 128 1.45 -6.10 17.66
N VAL A 129 0.52 -5.93 16.73
CA VAL A 129 0.45 -4.74 15.86
C VAL A 129 -0.99 -4.26 15.82
N ALA A 130 -1.18 -2.95 15.95
CA ALA A 130 -2.41 -2.27 15.58
C ALA A 130 -2.12 -1.41 14.35
N PHE A 131 -3.03 -1.40 13.38
CA PHE A 131 -2.81 -0.68 12.14
C PHE A 131 -4.10 -0.08 11.56
N ALA A 132 -3.90 0.95 10.74
CA ALA A 132 -4.93 1.53 9.89
C ALA A 132 -4.32 1.90 8.53
N ASP A 133 -5.08 1.63 7.48
CA ASP A 133 -4.71 1.87 6.10
C ASP A 133 -5.82 2.67 5.40
N ALA A 134 -5.44 3.54 4.46
CA ALA A 134 -6.36 4.24 3.58
C ALA A 134 -5.82 4.28 2.15
N GLY A 135 -6.71 4.19 1.18
CA GLY A 135 -6.40 4.25 -0.24
C GLY A 135 -7.33 5.20 -0.97
N PHE A 136 -6.79 5.87 -1.96
CA PHE A 136 -7.50 6.76 -2.87
C PHE A 136 -7.12 6.44 -4.31
N ILE A 137 -8.10 6.42 -5.18
CA ILE A 137 -7.92 6.27 -6.63
C ILE A 137 -8.74 7.33 -7.36
N SER A 138 -8.20 7.84 -8.46
CA SER A 138 -8.90 8.79 -9.34
C SER A 138 -8.61 8.52 -10.82
N ALA A 139 -9.55 8.93 -11.67
CA ALA A 139 -9.40 8.97 -13.11
C ALA A 139 -8.32 9.96 -13.58
N ASP A 140 -8.06 11.01 -12.78
CA ASP A 140 -7.05 12.01 -13.08
C ASP A 140 -5.63 11.51 -12.84
N SER A 141 -4.64 12.07 -13.55
CA SER A 141 -3.22 11.73 -13.41
C SER A 141 -2.62 12.15 -12.05
N ALA A 142 -3.23 13.12 -11.35
CA ALA A 142 -2.78 13.58 -10.05
C ALA A 142 -3.81 13.24 -8.97
N PRO A 143 -3.39 12.82 -7.77
CA PRO A 143 -4.31 12.66 -6.65
C PRO A 143 -4.96 13.98 -6.29
N GLY A 144 -6.30 14.01 -6.27
CA GLY A 144 -7.11 15.20 -6.02
C GLY A 144 -8.34 15.20 -6.93
N GLY A 145 -9.28 16.12 -6.72
CA GLY A 145 -10.50 16.18 -7.53
C GLY A 145 -11.47 15.04 -7.25
N ASP A 146 -12.11 14.56 -8.30
CA ASP A 146 -13.10 13.48 -8.21
C ASP A 146 -12.40 12.12 -8.13
N GLY A 147 -12.47 11.48 -6.97
CA GLY A 147 -11.89 10.17 -6.73
C GLY A 147 -12.50 9.49 -5.52
N GLU A 148 -12.23 8.21 -5.39
CA GLU A 148 -12.82 7.35 -4.38
C GLU A 148 -11.82 7.02 -3.27
N TRP A 149 -12.32 7.03 -2.02
CA TRP A 149 -11.56 6.63 -0.84
C TRP A 149 -12.12 5.37 -0.21
N HIS A 150 -11.25 4.49 0.22
CA HIS A 150 -11.60 3.45 1.17
C HIS A 150 -10.56 3.31 2.27
N SER A 151 -10.92 2.69 3.38
CA SER A 151 -10.02 2.48 4.50
C SER A 151 -10.33 1.18 5.22
N GLY A 152 -9.33 0.71 5.98
CA GLY A 152 -9.47 -0.45 6.83
C GLY A 152 -8.55 -0.35 8.04
N ALA A 153 -8.89 -1.08 9.09
CA ALA A 153 -8.09 -1.14 10.30
C ALA A 153 -8.09 -2.57 10.86
N GLY A 154 -7.06 -2.88 11.62
CA GLY A 154 -6.94 -4.22 12.16
C GLY A 154 -5.89 -4.37 13.26
N LEU A 155 -5.78 -5.62 13.69
CA LEU A 155 -4.81 -6.07 14.67
C LEU A 155 -4.04 -7.26 14.12
N GLY A 156 -2.81 -7.41 14.53
CA GLY A 156 -1.98 -8.53 14.13
C GLY A 156 -1.12 -9.09 15.24
N VAL A 157 -0.73 -10.34 15.09
CA VAL A 157 0.22 -11.04 15.95
C VAL A 157 1.48 -11.32 15.15
N ARG A 158 2.62 -11.22 15.81
CA ARG A 158 3.94 -11.51 15.28
C ARG A 158 4.62 -12.58 16.13
N TYR A 159 5.27 -13.52 15.46
CA TYR A 159 6.15 -14.46 16.11
C TYR A 159 7.52 -14.39 15.44
N ASN A 160 8.50 -13.86 16.16
CA ASN A 160 9.86 -13.65 15.66
C ASN A 160 10.58 -14.98 15.43
N THR A 161 11.06 -15.18 14.22
CA THR A 161 11.84 -16.35 13.80
C THR A 161 13.18 -15.90 13.19
N PRO A 162 14.16 -16.81 13.03
CA PRO A 162 15.43 -16.46 12.38
C PRO A 162 15.31 -15.99 10.92
N ILE A 163 14.18 -16.28 10.25
CA ILE A 163 13.91 -15.89 8.85
C ILE A 163 12.96 -14.67 8.77
N GLY A 164 12.74 -13.98 9.87
CA GLY A 164 11.81 -12.86 10.01
C GLY A 164 10.56 -13.22 10.80
N PRO A 165 9.76 -12.22 11.21
CA PRO A 165 8.54 -12.46 11.95
C PRO A 165 7.48 -13.16 11.10
N LEU A 166 6.88 -14.22 11.63
CA LEU A 166 5.62 -14.76 11.10
C LEU A 166 4.49 -13.80 11.48
N ARG A 167 3.67 -13.45 10.51
CA ARG A 167 2.61 -12.46 10.61
C ARG A 167 1.24 -13.08 10.42
N VAL A 168 0.32 -12.76 11.32
CA VAL A 168 -1.11 -13.03 11.18
C VAL A 168 -1.85 -11.74 11.51
N ASP A 169 -2.55 -11.17 10.52
CA ASP A 169 -3.31 -9.93 10.65
C ASP A 169 -4.80 -10.20 10.37
N VAL A 170 -5.65 -9.58 11.16
CA VAL A 170 -7.10 -9.56 10.99
C VAL A 170 -7.53 -8.10 10.85
N ALA A 171 -8.25 -7.80 9.78
CA ALA A 171 -8.67 -6.44 9.46
C ALA A 171 -10.10 -6.39 8.93
N ALA A 172 -10.75 -5.26 9.11
CA ALA A 172 -12.08 -4.98 8.59
C ALA A 172 -12.11 -3.62 7.89
N PRO A 173 -13.03 -3.40 6.94
CA PRO A 173 -13.29 -2.10 6.36
C PRO A 173 -13.71 -1.10 7.44
N THR A 174 -13.27 0.15 7.33
CA THR A 174 -13.67 1.26 8.21
C THR A 174 -14.42 2.36 7.46
N SER A 175 -14.19 2.48 6.16
CA SER A 175 -14.97 3.32 5.26
C SER A 175 -14.85 2.85 3.81
N GLY A 176 -15.74 3.34 2.94
CA GLY A 176 -15.88 2.95 1.54
C GLY A 176 -16.85 1.78 1.36
N ASP A 177 -17.46 1.72 0.20
CA ASP A 177 -18.47 0.70 -0.15
C ASP A 177 -17.88 -0.53 -0.84
N THR A 178 -16.53 -0.67 -0.81
CA THR A 178 -15.79 -1.67 -1.58
C THR A 178 -15.59 -3.00 -0.86
N GLY A 179 -15.94 -3.12 0.42
CA GLY A 179 -15.74 -4.36 1.15
C GLY A 179 -16.65 -4.55 2.36
N GLU A 180 -16.99 -5.81 2.59
CA GLU A 180 -17.73 -6.26 3.78
C GLU A 180 -16.95 -7.38 4.48
N GLY A 181 -17.17 -7.48 5.80
CA GLY A 181 -16.63 -8.56 6.61
C GLY A 181 -15.17 -8.38 7.01
N VAL A 182 -14.58 -9.47 7.48
CA VAL A 182 -13.23 -9.50 8.04
C VAL A 182 -12.29 -10.22 7.09
N GLN A 183 -11.12 -9.64 6.87
CA GLN A 183 -10.05 -10.21 6.04
C GLN A 183 -8.92 -10.75 6.94
N LEU A 184 -8.36 -11.89 6.56
CA LEU A 184 -7.24 -12.55 7.23
C LEU A 184 -6.00 -12.53 6.31
N TYR A 185 -4.88 -12.08 6.85
CA TYR A 185 -3.59 -12.05 6.14
C TYR A 185 -2.54 -12.86 6.90
N ILE A 186 -1.83 -13.73 6.21
CA ILE A 186 -0.74 -14.53 6.77
C ILE A 186 0.51 -14.33 5.90
N GLY A 187 1.67 -14.11 6.53
CA GLY A 187 2.92 -13.89 5.80
C GLY A 187 4.15 -13.95 6.67
N ILE A 188 5.30 -13.73 6.05
CA ILE A 188 6.62 -13.62 6.69
C ILE A 188 7.12 -12.18 6.50
N GLY A 189 7.71 -11.59 7.52
CA GLY A 189 8.10 -10.18 7.57
C GLY A 189 6.99 -9.29 8.12
N GLN A 190 7.28 -8.01 8.29
CA GLN A 190 6.28 -6.99 8.59
C GLN A 190 5.44 -6.68 7.33
N ALA A 191 4.37 -5.91 7.46
CA ALA A 191 3.51 -5.58 6.31
C ALA A 191 4.21 -4.65 5.31
N PHE A 192 5.11 -3.80 5.82
CA PHE A 192 5.99 -2.93 5.05
C PHE A 192 7.20 -2.54 5.88
#